data_316b5985ed51de7ac245e7dc9b73b92d
#
_entry.id   316b5985ed51de7ac245e7dc9b73b92d
#
_cell.length_a   1.000
_cell.length_b   1.000
_cell.length_c   1.000
_cell.angle_alpha   90.00
_cell.angle_beta   90.00
_cell.angle_gamma   90.00
#
_symmetry.space_group_name_H-M   'P 1'
#
loop_
_entity.id
_entity.type
_entity.pdbx_description
1 polymer ?
#
loop_
_entity_poly.entity_id
_entity_poly.type
_entity_poly.pdbx_seq_one_letter_code
_entity_poly.pdbx_strand_id
1 'polypeptide(L)'
;MSIGYFAKPEQALIWRGAMACNALKQMTLQVKWGELDFLLLDLPPGTGDIHISMVHDIPLNGAIIVTTPQAVALADVEKGINMFRNKDINKPIFGLVENMAWFTPAELPENKYYIFGKDGGKRMAEKYNVPLLGQIPLVQGIRECGDEGIPAAVSAGPVFDAFVEIAKVL
;
A
#
# COMPACT_ATOMS: atom_id res chain seq x y z
N MET A 1 3.89 14.07 2.64
CA MET A 1 3.07 14.85 3.58
C MET A 1 2.36 13.89 4.52
N SER A 2 2.35 14.17 5.83
CA SER A 2 1.68 13.34 6.84
C SER A 2 0.99 14.23 7.85
N ILE A 3 -0.10 13.74 8.43
CA ILE A 3 -0.79 14.40 9.54
C ILE A 3 0.11 14.57 10.76
N GLY A 4 1.09 13.71 10.94
CA GLY A 4 2.11 13.80 11.97
C GLY A 4 2.94 15.09 11.94
N TYR A 5 2.97 15.83 10.82
CA TYR A 5 3.62 17.14 10.77
C TYR A 5 2.83 18.24 11.45
N PHE A 6 1.55 18.02 11.74
CA PHE A 6 0.64 19.00 12.34
C PHE A 6 0.30 18.70 13.80
N ALA A 7 0.76 17.58 14.33
CA ALA A 7 0.49 17.16 15.70
C ALA A 7 1.78 16.91 16.47
N LYS A 8 1.77 17.20 17.76
CA LYS A 8 2.86 16.77 18.65
C LYS A 8 2.79 15.25 18.85
N PRO A 9 3.93 14.56 19.00
CA PRO A 9 3.96 13.09 19.15
C PRO A 9 3.07 12.57 20.29
N GLU A 10 2.91 13.34 21.38
CA GLU A 10 2.12 12.94 22.55
C GLU A 10 0.65 13.34 22.43
N GLN A 11 0.27 14.05 21.36
CA GLN A 11 -1.09 14.55 21.18
C GLN A 11 -1.95 13.55 20.43
N ALA A 12 -2.95 12.96 21.09
CA ALA A 12 -3.97 12.17 20.41
C ALA A 12 -4.85 13.11 19.56
N LEU A 13 -4.81 12.94 18.25
CA LEU A 13 -5.72 13.62 17.32
C LEU A 13 -7.04 12.83 17.24
N ILE A 14 -8.06 13.32 17.91
CA ILE A 14 -9.41 12.76 17.82
C ILE A 14 -10.13 13.43 16.65
N TRP A 15 -9.92 12.91 15.46
CA TRP A 15 -10.59 13.42 14.27
C TRP A 15 -11.81 12.55 13.94
N ARG A 16 -12.95 13.18 13.83
CA ARG A 16 -14.15 12.52 13.31
C ARG A 16 -14.08 12.49 11.78
N GLY A 17 -14.73 11.52 11.15
CA GLY A 17 -14.63 11.24 9.71
C GLY A 17 -14.58 12.46 8.80
N ALA A 18 -15.53 13.40 8.92
CA ALA A 18 -15.57 14.61 8.11
C ALA A 18 -14.35 15.53 8.30
N MET A 19 -13.81 15.65 9.51
CA MET A 19 -12.59 16.44 9.77
C MET A 19 -11.37 15.79 9.14
N ALA A 20 -11.25 14.48 9.25
CA ALA A 20 -10.15 13.73 8.63
C ALA A 20 -10.20 13.84 7.10
N CYS A 21 -11.38 13.69 6.49
CA CYS A 21 -11.58 13.86 5.05
C CYS A 21 -11.18 15.25 4.57
N ASN A 22 -11.62 16.31 5.27
CA ASN A 22 -11.27 17.68 4.92
C ASN A 22 -9.78 17.95 5.03
N ALA A 23 -9.12 17.45 6.07
CA ALA A 23 -7.69 17.62 6.25
C ALA A 23 -6.89 16.88 5.15
N LEU A 24 -7.27 15.66 4.82
CA LEU A 24 -6.65 14.89 3.73
C LEU A 24 -6.82 15.60 2.39
N LYS A 25 -8.01 16.14 2.12
CA LYS A 25 -8.27 16.93 0.93
C LYS A 25 -7.38 18.18 0.86
N GLN A 26 -7.24 18.90 1.96
CA GLN A 26 -6.33 20.05 2.03
C GLN A 26 -4.87 19.64 1.83
N MET A 27 -4.44 18.56 2.49
CA MET A 27 -3.07 18.04 2.37
C MET A 27 -2.75 17.54 0.96
N THR A 28 -3.72 17.16 0.17
CA THR A 28 -3.53 16.69 -1.20
C THR A 28 -3.64 17.80 -2.22
N LEU A 29 -4.69 18.64 -2.13
CA LEU A 29 -5.06 19.60 -3.16
C LEU A 29 -4.50 21.01 -2.92
N GLN A 30 -4.17 21.38 -1.67
CA GLN A 30 -3.71 22.74 -1.33
C GLN A 30 -2.21 22.84 -1.10
N VAL A 31 -1.49 21.72 -1.16
CA VAL A 31 -0.03 21.70 -1.06
C VAL A 31 0.59 22.05 -2.40
N LYS A 32 1.61 22.89 -2.37
CA LYS A 32 2.44 23.19 -3.55
C LYS A 32 3.46 22.07 -3.73
N TRP A 33 3.08 21.04 -4.48
CA TRP A 33 3.92 19.86 -4.71
C TRP A 33 5.13 20.13 -5.63
N GLY A 34 5.09 21.22 -6.42
CA GLY A 34 6.07 21.44 -7.49
C GLY A 34 5.78 20.54 -8.71
N GLU A 35 6.81 20.30 -9.51
CA GLU A 35 6.74 19.37 -10.64
C GLU A 35 6.96 17.95 -10.12
N LEU A 36 5.98 17.07 -10.30
CA LEU A 36 6.01 15.67 -9.89
C LEU A 36 5.65 14.77 -11.05
N ASP A 37 6.40 13.70 -11.25
CA ASP A 37 6.02 12.62 -12.17
C ASP A 37 4.93 11.75 -11.52
N PHE A 38 5.02 11.49 -10.22
CA PHE A 38 4.09 10.65 -9.46
C PHE A 38 3.77 11.25 -8.09
N LEU A 39 2.52 11.15 -7.68
CA LEU A 39 2.07 11.40 -6.32
C LEU A 39 1.42 10.13 -5.78
N LEU A 40 2.06 9.50 -4.80
CA LEU A 40 1.55 8.31 -4.12
C LEU A 40 0.77 8.71 -2.88
N LEU A 41 -0.45 8.21 -2.76
CA LEU A 41 -1.32 8.39 -1.60
C LEU A 41 -1.39 7.07 -0.83
N ASP A 42 -0.77 7.03 0.34
CA ASP A 42 -0.85 5.89 1.26
C ASP A 42 -2.12 6.03 2.09
N LEU A 43 -3.10 5.16 1.78
CA LEU A 43 -4.41 5.18 2.43
C LEU A 43 -4.38 4.41 3.74
N PRO A 44 -5.13 4.85 4.77
CA PRO A 44 -5.30 4.06 5.98
C PRO A 44 -5.97 2.71 5.65
N PRO A 45 -5.91 1.70 6.54
CA PRO A 45 -6.56 0.42 6.29
C PRO A 45 -8.09 0.53 6.30
N GLY A 46 -8.73 -0.34 5.53
CA GLY A 46 -10.19 -0.44 5.47
C GLY A 46 -10.82 0.17 4.22
N THR A 47 -12.14 0.32 4.22
CA THR A 47 -12.97 0.84 3.11
C THR A 47 -14.01 1.84 3.61
N GLY A 48 -13.68 2.61 4.65
CA GLY A 48 -14.60 3.57 5.27
C GLY A 48 -14.71 4.90 4.53
N ASP A 49 -15.42 5.85 5.15
CA ASP A 49 -15.73 7.17 4.58
C ASP A 49 -14.50 7.94 4.08
N ILE A 50 -13.35 7.77 4.73
CA ILE A 50 -12.10 8.40 4.32
C ILE A 50 -11.69 7.93 2.92
N HIS A 51 -11.74 6.63 2.65
CA HIS A 51 -11.42 6.07 1.35
C HIS A 51 -12.38 6.56 0.27
N ILE A 52 -13.67 6.50 0.55
CA ILE A 52 -14.72 6.92 -0.38
C ILE A 52 -14.54 8.40 -0.71
N SER A 53 -14.35 9.27 0.29
CA SER A 53 -14.12 10.69 0.09
C SER A 53 -12.86 10.97 -0.72
N MET A 54 -11.74 10.29 -0.42
CA MET A 54 -10.50 10.49 -1.15
C MET A 54 -10.62 10.09 -2.62
N VAL A 55 -11.21 8.93 -2.88
CA VAL A 55 -11.36 8.42 -4.25
C VAL A 55 -12.34 9.25 -5.06
N HIS A 56 -13.34 9.86 -4.41
CA HIS A 56 -14.32 10.74 -5.05
C HIS A 56 -13.77 12.15 -5.29
N ASP A 57 -13.08 12.71 -4.29
CA ASP A 57 -12.68 14.12 -4.29
C ASP A 57 -11.32 14.38 -4.94
N ILE A 58 -10.48 13.34 -5.07
CA ILE A 58 -9.14 13.45 -5.64
C ILE A 58 -9.11 12.78 -7.02
N PRO A 59 -8.54 13.42 -8.04
CA PRO A 59 -8.44 12.85 -9.39
C PRO A 59 -7.37 11.75 -9.45
N LEU A 60 -7.66 10.58 -8.86
CA LEU A 60 -6.76 9.43 -8.89
C LEU A 60 -6.72 8.79 -10.27
N ASN A 61 -5.52 8.47 -10.75
CA ASN A 61 -5.31 7.72 -11.99
C ASN A 61 -5.66 6.24 -11.81
N GLY A 62 -5.43 5.69 -10.62
CA GLY A 62 -5.74 4.31 -10.28
C GLY A 62 -5.26 3.93 -8.89
N ALA A 63 -5.38 2.65 -8.56
CA ALA A 63 -5.00 2.10 -7.26
C ALA A 63 -4.06 0.91 -7.40
N ILE A 64 -3.15 0.78 -6.44
CA ILE A 64 -2.36 -0.43 -6.21
C ILE A 64 -2.88 -1.05 -4.92
N ILE A 65 -3.24 -2.31 -4.98
CA ILE A 65 -3.72 -3.06 -3.82
C ILE A 65 -2.53 -3.78 -3.18
N VAL A 66 -2.30 -3.53 -1.90
CA VAL A 66 -1.24 -4.21 -1.14
C VAL A 66 -1.89 -5.15 -0.13
N THR A 67 -1.41 -6.39 -0.06
CA THR A 67 -1.91 -7.42 0.86
C THR A 67 -0.79 -8.29 1.41
N THR A 68 -1.10 -9.05 2.45
CA THR A 68 -0.31 -10.21 2.86
C THR A 68 -1.02 -11.51 2.45
N PRO A 69 -0.35 -12.68 2.43
CA PRO A 69 -1.00 -13.95 2.04
C PRO A 69 -2.10 -14.45 2.97
N GLN A 70 -2.30 -13.84 4.14
CA GLN A 70 -3.24 -14.27 5.18
C GLN A 70 -4.70 -14.13 4.72
N ALA A 71 -5.53 -15.10 5.07
CA ALA A 71 -6.96 -15.11 4.73
C ALA A 71 -7.71 -13.85 5.24
N VAL A 72 -7.35 -13.36 6.43
CA VAL A 72 -7.96 -12.14 7.02
C VAL A 72 -7.63 -10.92 6.18
N ALA A 73 -6.36 -10.75 5.76
CA ALA A 73 -5.95 -9.64 4.90
C ALA A 73 -6.63 -9.72 3.52
N LEU A 74 -6.74 -10.92 2.96
CA LEU A 74 -7.40 -11.14 1.67
C LEU A 74 -8.88 -10.80 1.68
N ALA A 75 -9.57 -11.00 2.81
CA ALA A 75 -10.98 -10.61 2.95
C ALA A 75 -11.17 -9.08 2.88
N ASP A 76 -10.21 -8.30 3.41
CA ASP A 76 -10.26 -6.84 3.30
C ASP A 76 -9.85 -6.35 1.91
N VAL A 77 -8.91 -7.01 1.26
CA VAL A 77 -8.55 -6.76 -0.14
C VAL A 77 -9.75 -6.93 -1.06
N GLU A 78 -10.56 -7.97 -0.86
CA GLU A 78 -11.78 -8.19 -1.63
C GLU A 78 -12.75 -6.99 -1.54
N LYS A 79 -12.92 -6.44 -0.33
CA LYS A 79 -13.73 -5.22 -0.14
C LYS A 79 -13.12 -4.02 -0.86
N GLY A 80 -11.80 -3.85 -0.78
CA GLY A 80 -11.06 -2.78 -1.45
C GLY A 80 -11.21 -2.84 -2.98
N ILE A 81 -11.03 -4.01 -3.59
CA ILE A 81 -11.22 -4.21 -5.02
C ILE A 81 -12.65 -3.86 -5.44
N ASN A 82 -13.64 -4.35 -4.69
CA ASN A 82 -15.04 -4.07 -4.97
C ASN A 82 -15.38 -2.58 -4.82
N MET A 83 -14.78 -1.88 -3.85
CA MET A 83 -14.91 -0.43 -3.70
C MET A 83 -14.42 0.32 -4.94
N PHE A 84 -13.20 0.05 -5.41
CA PHE A 84 -12.65 0.71 -6.60
C PHE A 84 -13.43 0.40 -7.88
N ARG A 85 -14.04 -0.79 -7.98
CA ARG A 85 -14.89 -1.21 -9.10
C ARG A 85 -16.34 -0.76 -9.00
N ASN A 86 -16.75 -0.18 -7.89
CA ASN A 86 -18.09 0.37 -7.73
C ASN A 86 -18.37 1.41 -8.83
N LYS A 87 -19.58 1.43 -9.38
CA LYS A 87 -19.98 2.29 -10.51
C LYS A 87 -19.80 3.78 -10.22
N ASP A 88 -19.99 4.18 -8.96
CA ASP A 88 -19.87 5.58 -8.53
C ASP A 88 -18.41 6.02 -8.39
N ILE A 89 -17.49 5.08 -8.18
CA ILE A 89 -16.05 5.31 -8.01
C ILE A 89 -15.32 5.05 -9.31
N ASN A 90 -15.48 3.87 -9.87
CA ASN A 90 -14.97 3.41 -11.17
C ASN A 90 -13.51 3.81 -11.44
N LYS A 91 -12.61 3.48 -10.51
CA LYS A 91 -11.17 3.72 -10.66
C LYS A 91 -10.45 2.45 -11.08
N PRO A 92 -9.50 2.52 -12.01
CA PRO A 92 -8.73 1.36 -12.42
C PRO A 92 -7.86 0.84 -11.27
N ILE A 93 -7.68 -0.47 -11.23
CA ILE A 93 -6.72 -1.13 -10.32
C ILE A 93 -5.54 -1.53 -11.20
N PHE A 94 -4.39 -0.90 -10.98
CA PHE A 94 -3.17 -1.17 -11.72
C PHE A 94 -2.62 -2.56 -11.45
N GLY A 95 -2.81 -3.04 -10.23
CA GLY A 95 -2.49 -4.41 -9.84
C GLY A 95 -2.45 -4.61 -8.33
N LEU A 96 -1.96 -5.79 -7.96
CA LEU A 96 -1.84 -6.24 -6.58
C LEU A 96 -0.37 -6.55 -6.24
N VAL A 97 0.06 -6.15 -5.07
CA VAL A 97 1.37 -6.49 -4.48
C VAL A 97 1.13 -7.40 -3.29
N GLU A 98 1.75 -8.57 -3.28
CA GLU A 98 1.76 -9.45 -2.11
C GLU A 98 2.99 -9.16 -1.24
N ASN A 99 2.79 -8.48 -0.13
CA ASN A 99 3.82 -8.16 0.85
C ASN A 99 3.98 -9.30 1.87
N MET A 100 5.17 -9.44 2.46
CA MET A 100 5.49 -10.50 3.43
C MET A 100 5.24 -11.91 2.87
N ALA A 101 5.52 -12.10 1.57
CA ALA A 101 5.17 -13.32 0.84
C ALA A 101 5.92 -14.56 1.35
N TRP A 102 7.16 -14.39 1.78
CA TRP A 102 7.98 -15.44 2.41
C TRP A 102 9.09 -14.82 3.25
N PHE A 103 9.65 -15.62 4.13
CA PHE A 103 10.86 -15.32 4.90
C PHE A 103 11.98 -16.27 4.48
N THR A 104 13.19 -15.75 4.32
CA THR A 104 14.40 -16.53 4.08
C THR A 104 15.43 -16.18 5.16
N PRO A 105 15.82 -17.15 6.03
CA PRO A 105 16.89 -16.97 7.00
C PRO A 105 18.24 -16.73 6.31
N ALA A 106 19.10 -15.91 6.90
CA ALA A 106 20.43 -15.66 6.37
C ALA A 106 21.30 -16.95 6.32
N GLU A 107 21.11 -17.84 7.28
CA GLU A 107 21.82 -19.12 7.39
C GLU A 107 21.34 -20.17 6.36
N LEU A 108 20.17 -19.97 5.78
CA LEU A 108 19.54 -20.90 4.83
C LEU A 108 18.98 -20.13 3.63
N PRO A 109 19.84 -19.53 2.79
CA PRO A 109 19.42 -18.60 1.73
C PRO A 109 18.56 -19.24 0.64
N GLU A 110 18.61 -20.56 0.49
CA GLU A 110 17.80 -21.30 -0.48
C GLU A 110 16.39 -21.66 0.04
N ASN A 111 16.14 -21.46 1.36
CA ASN A 111 14.88 -21.87 1.97
C ASN A 111 13.90 -20.71 2.06
N LYS A 112 12.66 -20.97 1.66
CA LYS A 112 11.53 -20.02 1.80
C LYS A 112 10.52 -20.56 2.80
N TYR A 113 10.25 -19.76 3.83
CA TYR A 113 9.25 -20.07 4.85
C TYR A 113 8.03 -19.17 4.67
N TYR A 114 6.88 -19.74 4.47
CA TYR A 114 5.62 -19.02 4.21
C TYR A 114 4.86 -18.78 5.50
N ILE A 115 5.39 -17.89 6.35
CA ILE A 115 4.88 -17.62 7.71
C ILE A 115 3.42 -17.18 7.69
N PHE A 116 3.06 -16.38 6.71
CA PHE A 116 1.70 -15.82 6.56
C PHE A 116 0.84 -16.55 5.52
N GLY A 117 1.27 -17.71 5.04
CA GLY A 117 0.63 -18.43 3.95
C GLY A 117 1.35 -18.24 2.62
N LYS A 118 0.93 -18.97 1.61
CA LYS A 118 1.57 -19.00 0.29
C LYS A 118 0.62 -18.56 -0.80
N ASP A 119 1.09 -17.65 -1.66
CA ASP A 119 0.41 -17.24 -2.91
C ASP A 119 -1.03 -16.73 -2.69
N GLY A 120 -1.35 -16.17 -1.52
CA GLY A 120 -2.69 -15.64 -1.22
C GLY A 120 -3.07 -14.48 -2.14
N GLY A 121 -2.15 -13.52 -2.29
CA GLY A 121 -2.32 -12.38 -3.19
C GLY A 121 -2.38 -12.79 -4.65
N LYS A 122 -1.55 -13.78 -5.05
CA LYS A 122 -1.59 -14.33 -6.41
C LYS A 122 -2.96 -14.91 -6.75
N ARG A 123 -3.52 -15.76 -5.88
CA ARG A 123 -4.89 -16.30 -6.07
C ARG A 123 -5.95 -15.21 -6.10
N MET A 124 -5.79 -14.14 -5.31
CA MET A 124 -6.69 -12.99 -5.32
C MET A 124 -6.61 -12.24 -6.64
N ALA A 125 -5.39 -11.98 -7.14
CA ALA A 125 -5.15 -11.35 -8.42
C ALA A 125 -5.82 -12.14 -9.57
N GLU A 126 -5.65 -13.46 -9.59
CA GLU A 126 -6.30 -14.35 -10.56
C GLU A 126 -7.84 -14.30 -10.42
N LYS A 127 -8.38 -14.44 -9.20
CA LYS A 127 -9.84 -14.42 -8.93
C LYS A 127 -10.51 -13.14 -9.45
N TYR A 128 -9.84 -12.01 -9.26
CA TYR A 128 -10.38 -10.69 -9.63
C TYR A 128 -9.89 -10.18 -10.98
N ASN A 129 -9.11 -10.98 -11.71
CA ASN A 129 -8.51 -10.57 -12.99
C ASN A 129 -7.84 -9.19 -12.89
N VAL A 130 -6.93 -9.04 -11.92
CA VAL A 130 -6.02 -7.90 -11.77
C VAL A 130 -4.59 -8.39 -11.89
N PRO A 131 -3.65 -7.59 -12.42
CA PRO A 131 -2.25 -7.98 -12.50
C PRO A 131 -1.65 -8.23 -11.11
N LEU A 132 -0.84 -9.28 -10.93
CA LEU A 132 0.08 -9.40 -9.80
C LEU A 132 1.35 -8.62 -10.17
N LEU A 133 1.58 -7.48 -9.53
CA LEU A 133 2.73 -6.62 -9.80
C LEU A 133 4.03 -7.18 -9.22
N GLY A 134 3.93 -7.86 -8.08
CA GLY A 134 5.08 -8.48 -7.45
C GLY A 134 4.80 -9.07 -6.08
N GLN A 135 5.81 -9.78 -5.57
CA GLN A 135 5.82 -10.36 -4.23
C GLN A 135 7.05 -9.86 -3.48
N ILE A 136 6.86 -9.28 -2.31
CA ILE A 136 7.92 -8.71 -1.48
C ILE A 136 8.19 -9.67 -0.32
N PRO A 137 9.45 -10.10 -0.10
CA PRO A 137 9.79 -10.95 1.03
C PRO A 137 9.68 -10.22 2.38
N LEU A 138 9.48 -10.97 3.44
CA LEU A 138 9.63 -10.49 4.81
C LEU A 138 11.13 -10.45 5.14
N VAL A 139 11.68 -9.25 5.31
CA VAL A 139 13.10 -9.03 5.60
C VAL A 139 13.24 -8.08 6.77
N GLN A 140 14.07 -8.44 7.75
CA GLN A 140 14.34 -7.63 8.94
C GLN A 140 14.84 -6.23 8.57
N GLY A 141 15.70 -6.12 7.57
CA GLY A 141 16.24 -4.85 7.09
C GLY A 141 15.18 -3.84 6.60
N ILE A 142 14.00 -4.30 6.14
CA ILE A 142 12.91 -3.38 5.78
C ILE A 142 12.42 -2.63 7.03
N ARG A 143 12.26 -3.35 8.16
CA ARG A 143 11.87 -2.73 9.43
C ARG A 143 12.95 -1.78 9.94
N GLU A 144 14.21 -2.21 9.94
CA GLU A 144 15.34 -1.39 10.43
C GLU A 144 15.48 -0.10 9.63
N CYS A 145 15.45 -0.19 8.31
CA CYS A 145 15.47 0.98 7.44
C CYS A 145 14.25 1.89 7.68
N GLY A 146 13.07 1.32 7.90
CA GLY A 146 11.86 2.08 8.23
C GLY A 146 11.98 2.86 9.54
N ASP A 147 12.56 2.24 10.59
CA ASP A 147 12.79 2.88 11.89
C ASP A 147 13.81 4.03 11.79
N GLU A 148 14.79 3.91 10.89
CA GLU A 148 15.81 4.93 10.62
C GLU A 148 15.36 6.00 9.61
N GLY A 149 14.18 5.84 9.01
CA GLY A 149 13.66 6.75 7.99
C GLY A 149 14.38 6.64 6.64
N ILE A 150 15.07 5.53 6.39
CA ILE A 150 15.79 5.24 5.14
C ILE A 150 14.95 4.22 4.34
N PRO A 151 14.56 4.51 3.09
CA PRO A 151 13.82 3.54 2.29
C PRO A 151 14.64 2.27 2.02
N ALA A 152 14.13 1.09 2.36
CA ALA A 152 14.83 -0.17 2.12
C ALA A 152 15.09 -0.47 0.63
N ALA A 153 14.34 0.19 -0.25
CA ALA A 153 14.45 0.05 -1.70
C ALA A 153 15.56 0.91 -2.34
N VAL A 154 16.42 1.60 -1.56
CA VAL A 154 17.55 2.36 -2.11
C VAL A 154 18.88 1.60 -2.08
N SER A 155 18.94 0.50 -1.34
CA SER A 155 20.13 -0.34 -1.22
C SER A 155 19.98 -1.61 -2.08
N ALA A 156 21.00 -1.95 -2.86
CA ALA A 156 20.99 -3.16 -3.68
C ALA A 156 20.71 -4.43 -2.85
N GLY A 157 19.89 -5.32 -3.38
CA GLY A 157 19.52 -6.58 -2.75
C GLY A 157 18.12 -7.04 -3.12
N PRO A 158 17.66 -8.19 -2.60
CA PRO A 158 16.39 -8.79 -2.98
C PRO A 158 15.15 -7.89 -2.78
N VAL A 159 15.20 -6.98 -1.80
CA VAL A 159 14.14 -6.00 -1.55
C VAL A 159 14.14 -4.92 -2.62
N PHE A 160 15.30 -4.35 -2.92
CA PHE A 160 15.46 -3.39 -4.02
C PHE A 160 14.96 -3.98 -5.34
N ASP A 161 15.41 -5.19 -5.67
CA ASP A 161 15.02 -5.86 -6.92
C ASP A 161 13.51 -6.06 -7.00
N ALA A 162 12.86 -6.49 -5.90
CA ALA A 162 11.40 -6.65 -5.85
C ALA A 162 10.65 -5.32 -6.08
N PHE A 163 11.10 -4.22 -5.47
CA PHE A 163 10.48 -2.90 -5.68
C PHE A 163 10.74 -2.36 -7.09
N VAL A 164 11.93 -2.58 -7.65
CA VAL A 164 12.26 -2.18 -9.03
C VAL A 164 11.39 -2.92 -10.03
N GLU A 165 11.19 -4.24 -9.87
CA GLU A 165 10.31 -5.01 -10.76
C GLU A 165 8.85 -4.52 -10.68
N ILE A 166 8.36 -4.18 -9.49
CA ILE A 166 7.03 -3.59 -9.34
C ILE A 166 6.96 -2.22 -10.05
N ALA A 167 7.98 -1.38 -9.89
CA ALA A 167 7.99 -0.05 -10.48
C ALA A 167 8.07 -0.06 -12.02
N LYS A 168 8.70 -1.08 -12.63
CA LYS A 168 8.80 -1.21 -14.09
C LYS A 168 7.48 -1.50 -14.80
N VAL A 169 6.50 -2.06 -14.08
CA VAL A 169 5.21 -2.44 -14.66
C VAL A 169 4.10 -1.41 -14.37
N LEU A 170 4.43 -0.35 -13.65
CA LEU A 170 3.55 0.80 -13.38
C LEU A 170 3.79 1.91 -14.39
#